data_7a367264de6944c9e29ec9a9cd381c6b
#
_entry.id   7a367264de6944c9e29ec9a9cd381c6b
#
_cell.length_a   1.000
_cell.length_b   1.000
_cell.length_c   1.000
_cell.angle_alpha   90.00
_cell.angle_beta   90.00
_cell.angle_gamma   90.00
#
_symmetry.space_group_name_H-M   'P 1'
#
loop_
_entity.id
_entity.type
_entity.pdbx_description
1 polymer ?
#
loop_
_entity_poly.entity_id
_entity_poly.type
_entity_poly.pdbx_seq_one_letter_code
_entity_poly.pdbx_strand_id
1 'polypeptide(L)'
;MKKENLKSAITCDLDGKVLSFSKGAENIFGYKSKDVVGKMRVSDFSDGEVVLGHVINWLDVAVKEGAWEGDTTFFDKDGNEMPCHIKITPTRDKDGNHTGFLGVTSKLKDKTADDVRLKIGFGTKLFKWMVIMRLPFLSATFVPIFAGAAVASMLGYVVSWPWLGLTLLAGSLLHIGTNTSNDYFDY
;
A
#
# COMPACT_ATOMS: atom_id res chain seq x y z
N MET A 1 11.34 39.09 5.61
CA MET A 1 10.19 38.20 5.91
C MET A 1 10.74 36.77 6.11
N LYS A 2 10.70 36.23 7.35
CA LYS A 2 11.00 34.82 7.61
C LYS A 2 9.95 33.99 6.85
N LYS A 3 10.34 33.23 5.82
CA LYS A 3 9.49 32.19 5.23
C LYS A 3 9.27 31.16 6.35
N GLU A 4 8.11 31.20 6.99
CA GLU A 4 7.66 30.14 7.89
C GLU A 4 7.76 28.81 7.16
N ASN A 5 8.41 27.83 7.80
CA ASN A 5 8.36 26.46 7.34
C ASN A 5 6.91 26.00 7.49
N LEU A 6 6.18 26.02 6.38
CA LEU A 6 4.78 25.63 6.36
C LEU A 6 4.71 24.17 6.82
N LYS A 7 4.04 23.93 7.94
CA LYS A 7 3.79 22.59 8.46
C LYS A 7 2.37 22.16 8.11
N SER A 8 2.24 20.97 7.55
CA SER A 8 0.97 20.27 7.41
C SER A 8 0.64 19.59 8.74
N ALA A 9 -0.64 19.58 9.11
CA ALA A 9 -1.16 18.71 10.17
C ALA A 9 -2.40 18.00 9.62
N ILE A 10 -2.37 16.67 9.64
CA ILE A 10 -3.44 15.79 9.13
C ILE A 10 -3.74 14.79 10.23
N THR A 11 -5.01 14.65 10.61
CA THR A 11 -5.45 13.54 11.48
C THR A 11 -6.22 12.52 10.68
N CYS A 12 -6.04 11.26 11.02
CA CYS A 12 -6.81 10.15 10.46
C CYS A 12 -7.30 9.20 11.56
N ASP A 13 -8.28 8.38 11.22
CA ASP A 13 -8.71 7.26 12.05
C ASP A 13 -7.74 6.06 11.91
N LEU A 14 -8.10 4.93 12.54
CA LEU A 14 -7.31 3.70 12.50
C LEU A 14 -7.22 3.07 11.11
N ASP A 15 -8.22 3.33 10.26
CA ASP A 15 -8.25 2.87 8.87
C ASP A 15 -7.50 3.81 7.90
N GLY A 16 -6.91 4.90 8.44
CA GLY A 16 -6.19 5.90 7.67
C GLY A 16 -7.09 6.93 6.98
N LYS A 17 -8.42 6.94 7.23
CA LYS A 17 -9.34 7.92 6.65
C LYS A 17 -9.10 9.29 7.26
N VAL A 18 -8.96 10.31 6.42
CA VAL A 18 -8.65 11.68 6.86
C VAL A 18 -9.82 12.29 7.62
N LEU A 19 -9.58 12.69 8.87
CA LEU A 19 -10.55 13.34 9.77
C LEU A 19 -10.36 14.86 9.80
N SER A 20 -9.12 15.35 9.70
CA SER A 20 -8.85 16.77 9.59
C SER A 20 -7.67 17.05 8.64
N PHE A 21 -7.73 18.21 7.98
CA PHE A 21 -6.74 18.63 6.99
C PHE A 21 -6.47 20.12 7.17
N SER A 22 -5.30 20.48 7.68
CA SER A 22 -4.97 21.86 8.02
C SER A 22 -4.75 22.73 6.80
N LYS A 23 -4.78 24.05 6.99
CA LYS A 23 -4.43 25.03 5.96
C LYS A 23 -3.00 24.82 5.41
N GLY A 24 -2.07 24.40 6.28
CA GLY A 24 -0.71 24.04 5.90
C GLY A 24 -0.69 22.81 4.99
N ALA A 25 -1.56 21.83 5.25
CA ALA A 25 -1.72 20.66 4.39
C ALA A 25 -2.29 21.05 3.01
N GLU A 26 -3.30 21.94 2.96
CA GLU A 26 -3.80 22.46 1.68
C GLU A 26 -2.69 23.09 0.83
N ASN A 27 -1.78 23.84 1.48
CA ASN A 27 -0.69 24.52 0.78
C ASN A 27 0.44 23.57 0.34
N ILE A 28 0.70 22.51 1.10
CA ILE A 28 1.77 21.53 0.79
C ILE A 28 1.29 20.55 -0.27
N PHE A 29 0.10 19.97 -0.11
CA PHE A 29 -0.42 18.90 -0.97
C PHE A 29 -1.30 19.40 -2.12
N GLY A 30 -1.74 20.66 -2.10
CA GLY A 30 -2.54 21.27 -3.17
C GLY A 30 -4.03 20.93 -3.18
N TYR A 31 -4.48 20.03 -2.30
CA TYR A 31 -5.90 19.70 -2.15
C TYR A 31 -6.63 20.70 -1.27
N LYS A 32 -7.95 20.79 -1.40
CA LYS A 32 -8.81 21.51 -0.47
C LYS A 32 -9.33 20.57 0.62
N SER A 33 -9.40 21.07 1.87
CA SER A 33 -9.86 20.26 3.00
C SER A 33 -11.23 19.58 2.75
N LYS A 34 -12.18 20.28 2.13
CA LYS A 34 -13.51 19.76 1.78
C LYS A 34 -13.49 18.57 0.81
N ASP A 35 -12.42 18.42 0.01
CA ASP A 35 -12.27 17.37 -0.99
C ASP A 35 -11.53 16.15 -0.41
N VAL A 36 -10.87 16.30 0.73
CA VAL A 36 -10.04 15.29 1.40
C VAL A 36 -10.75 14.69 2.61
N VAL A 37 -11.27 15.55 3.51
CA VAL A 37 -11.84 15.11 4.80
C VAL A 37 -13.03 14.17 4.58
N GLY A 38 -12.97 12.99 5.17
CA GLY A 38 -13.96 11.94 5.09
C GLY A 38 -14.04 11.20 3.74
N LYS A 39 -13.19 11.55 2.75
CA LYS A 39 -13.21 10.99 1.39
C LYS A 39 -11.92 10.26 1.02
N MET A 40 -10.77 10.81 1.39
CA MET A 40 -9.44 10.27 1.06
C MET A 40 -8.82 9.58 2.28
N ARG A 41 -7.83 8.74 2.01
CA ARG A 41 -6.97 8.11 3.01
C ARG A 41 -5.58 8.73 2.99
N VAL A 42 -4.86 8.65 4.10
CA VAL A 42 -3.47 9.13 4.18
C VAL A 42 -2.53 8.37 3.24
N SER A 43 -2.88 7.13 2.87
CA SER A 43 -2.17 6.34 1.86
C SER A 43 -2.20 6.96 0.46
N ASP A 44 -3.23 7.75 0.14
CA ASP A 44 -3.41 8.34 -1.20
C ASP A 44 -2.35 9.43 -1.50
N PHE A 45 -1.65 9.90 -0.47
CA PHE A 45 -0.54 10.86 -0.60
C PHE A 45 0.84 10.18 -0.72
N SER A 46 0.91 8.84 -0.66
CA SER A 46 2.15 8.07 -0.61
C SER A 46 2.23 7.07 -1.75
N ASP A 47 3.45 6.66 -2.12
CA ASP A 47 3.64 5.50 -2.98
C ASP A 47 3.11 4.23 -2.27
N GLY A 48 2.30 3.45 -2.99
CA GLY A 48 1.75 2.19 -2.46
C GLY A 48 2.82 1.21 -2.00
N GLU A 49 4.01 1.23 -2.59
CA GLU A 49 5.15 0.40 -2.15
C GLU A 49 5.68 0.85 -0.79
N VAL A 50 5.72 2.16 -0.52
CA VAL A 50 6.11 2.71 0.79
C VAL A 50 5.07 2.34 1.84
N VAL A 51 3.78 2.42 1.49
CA VAL A 51 2.68 2.03 2.38
C VAL A 51 2.83 0.56 2.79
N LEU A 52 3.03 -0.35 1.84
CA LEU A 52 3.16 -1.78 2.11
C LEU A 52 4.44 -2.15 2.85
N GLY A 53 5.55 -1.46 2.58
CA GLY A 53 6.86 -1.82 3.11
C GLY A 53 7.23 -1.17 4.44
N HIS A 54 6.68 -0.01 4.75
CA HIS A 54 7.20 0.82 5.85
C HIS A 54 6.14 1.37 6.79
N VAL A 55 4.97 1.78 6.29
CA VAL A 55 3.98 2.52 7.09
C VAL A 55 3.51 1.72 8.30
N ILE A 56 3.26 0.43 8.15
CA ILE A 56 2.83 -0.44 9.27
C ILE A 56 3.86 -0.39 10.41
N ASN A 57 5.15 -0.48 10.09
CA ASN A 57 6.21 -0.40 11.09
C ASN A 57 6.27 0.98 11.74
N TRP A 58 6.09 2.07 10.99
CA TRP A 58 6.08 3.42 11.54
C TRP A 58 4.94 3.65 12.54
N LEU A 59 3.74 3.16 12.21
CA LEU A 59 2.57 3.23 13.07
C LEU A 59 2.78 2.41 14.36
N ASP A 60 3.37 1.21 14.24
CA ASP A 60 3.69 0.33 15.37
C ASP A 60 4.69 0.99 16.32
N VAL A 61 5.75 1.59 15.80
CA VAL A 61 6.73 2.34 16.60
C VAL A 61 6.08 3.55 17.24
N ALA A 62 5.27 4.32 16.49
CA ALA A 62 4.56 5.47 17.03
C ALA A 62 3.65 5.10 18.21
N VAL A 63 2.95 3.96 18.15
CA VAL A 63 2.10 3.49 19.25
C VAL A 63 2.91 3.06 20.46
N LYS A 64 4.06 2.36 20.26
CA LYS A 64 4.91 1.84 21.33
C LYS A 64 5.75 2.93 22.02
N GLU A 65 6.29 3.86 21.24
CA GLU A 65 7.24 4.87 21.70
C GLU A 65 6.61 6.26 21.87
N GLY A 66 5.31 6.41 21.51
CA GLY A 66 4.57 7.67 21.59
C GLY A 66 4.68 8.55 20.35
N ALA A 67 5.68 8.37 19.51
CA ALA A 67 5.82 9.01 18.20
C ALA A 67 6.83 8.28 17.33
N TRP A 68 6.69 8.44 16.02
CA TRP A 68 7.72 8.10 15.03
C TRP A 68 7.98 9.31 14.14
N GLU A 69 9.22 9.53 13.74
CA GLU A 69 9.56 10.58 12.78
C GLU A 69 10.63 10.12 11.79
N GLY A 70 10.56 10.62 10.56
CA GLY A 70 11.49 10.28 9.51
C GLY A 70 11.25 11.05 8.22
N ASP A 71 12.15 10.85 7.25
CA ASP A 71 12.06 11.45 5.93
C ASP A 71 11.44 10.45 4.94
N THR A 72 10.56 10.94 4.06
CA THR A 72 9.90 10.15 3.02
C THR A 72 9.45 11.04 1.87
N THR A 73 8.97 10.41 0.79
CA THR A 73 8.37 11.10 -0.36
C THR A 73 6.86 11.06 -0.25
N PHE A 74 6.21 12.20 -0.50
CA PHE A 74 4.76 12.28 -0.71
C PHE A 74 4.47 12.85 -2.11
N PHE A 75 3.23 12.67 -2.56
CA PHE A 75 2.72 13.22 -3.81
C PHE A 75 1.76 14.38 -3.54
N ASP A 76 1.84 15.43 -4.35
CA ASP A 76 0.81 16.46 -4.40
C ASP A 76 -0.35 16.05 -5.31
N LYS A 77 -1.38 16.90 -5.40
CA LYS A 77 -2.56 16.65 -6.25
C LYS A 77 -2.23 16.53 -7.76
N ASP A 78 -1.09 17.08 -8.18
CA ASP A 78 -0.65 17.08 -9.57
C ASP A 78 0.29 15.89 -9.86
N GLY A 79 0.52 15.02 -8.85
CA GLY A 79 1.37 13.83 -8.94
C GLY A 79 2.87 14.12 -8.81
N ASN A 80 3.27 15.33 -8.39
CA ASN A 80 4.66 15.64 -8.20
C ASN A 80 5.20 15.07 -6.88
N GLU A 81 6.36 14.43 -6.93
CA GLU A 81 7.06 13.93 -5.75
C GLU A 81 7.62 15.07 -4.90
N MET A 82 7.40 14.99 -3.61
CA MET A 82 7.86 15.96 -2.63
C MET A 82 8.66 15.28 -1.53
N PRO A 83 9.94 15.63 -1.33
CA PRO A 83 10.71 15.18 -0.18
C PRO A 83 10.18 15.88 1.08
N CYS A 84 9.79 15.09 2.06
CA CYS A 84 9.17 15.58 3.28
C CYS A 84 9.75 14.91 4.52
N HIS A 85 9.79 15.66 5.61
CA HIS A 85 9.95 15.13 6.96
C HIS A 85 8.58 15.00 7.60
N ILE A 86 8.26 13.84 8.16
CA ILE A 86 6.99 13.58 8.86
C ILE A 86 7.24 13.10 10.28
N LYS A 87 6.39 13.58 11.20
CA LYS A 87 6.24 13.04 12.55
C LYS A 87 4.83 12.49 12.70
N ILE A 88 4.73 11.23 13.11
CA ILE A 88 3.46 10.52 13.36
C ILE A 88 3.31 10.35 14.86
N THR A 89 2.14 10.72 15.39
CA THR A 89 1.79 10.58 16.81
C THR A 89 0.43 9.93 16.94
N PRO A 90 0.24 8.90 17.78
CA PRO A 90 -1.06 8.29 18.01
C PRO A 90 -2.00 9.28 18.71
N THR A 91 -3.26 9.33 18.26
CA THR A 91 -4.32 10.11 18.91
C THR A 91 -5.14 9.21 19.83
N ARG A 92 -5.58 9.76 20.97
CA ARG A 92 -6.37 9.05 21.96
C ARG A 92 -7.62 9.85 22.33
N ASP A 93 -8.68 9.15 22.70
CA ASP A 93 -9.87 9.76 23.25
C ASP A 93 -9.69 10.16 24.74
N LYS A 94 -10.75 10.66 25.36
CA LYS A 94 -10.74 11.08 26.77
C LYS A 94 -10.53 9.90 27.75
N ASP A 95 -10.85 8.70 27.30
CA ASP A 95 -10.74 7.46 28.07
C ASP A 95 -9.38 6.77 27.85
N GLY A 96 -8.52 7.38 27.01
CA GLY A 96 -7.18 6.88 26.71
C GLY A 96 -7.12 5.85 25.57
N ASN A 97 -8.25 5.52 24.93
CA ASN A 97 -8.27 4.57 23.83
C ASN A 97 -7.64 5.18 22.57
N HIS A 98 -6.89 4.38 21.83
CA HIS A 98 -6.28 4.78 20.57
C HIS A 98 -7.36 4.93 19.49
N THR A 99 -7.46 6.12 18.88
CA THR A 99 -8.51 6.47 17.91
C THR A 99 -7.99 6.75 16.51
N GLY A 100 -6.67 6.89 16.36
CA GLY A 100 -6.07 7.18 15.06
C GLY A 100 -4.70 7.81 15.21
N PHE A 101 -4.28 8.61 14.21
CA PHE A 101 -2.96 9.22 14.17
C PHE A 101 -3.02 10.68 13.75
N LEU A 102 -2.07 11.47 14.26
CA LEU A 102 -1.73 12.80 13.79
C LEU A 102 -0.41 12.73 13.04
N GLY A 103 -0.40 13.10 11.76
CA GLY A 103 0.78 13.32 10.96
C GLY A 103 1.10 14.81 10.83
N VAL A 104 2.30 15.20 11.26
CA VAL A 104 2.82 16.57 11.03
C VAL A 104 3.93 16.49 10.01
N THR A 105 3.73 17.12 8.84
CA THR A 105 4.64 17.05 7.70
C THR A 105 5.21 18.43 7.38
N SER A 106 6.50 18.47 7.04
CA SER A 106 7.19 19.65 6.51
C SER A 106 7.99 19.30 5.26
N LYS A 107 7.93 20.16 4.23
CA LYS A 107 8.70 19.95 3.00
C LYS A 107 10.19 20.21 3.24
N LEU A 108 11.04 19.28 2.81
CA LEU A 108 12.49 19.42 2.82
C LEU A 108 12.91 20.25 1.59
N LYS A 109 13.70 21.31 1.81
CA LYS A 109 14.14 22.21 0.74
C LYS A 109 15.50 21.83 0.17
N ASP A 110 16.30 21.14 1.00
CA ASP A 110 17.71 20.85 0.70
C ASP A 110 17.93 19.41 0.26
N LYS A 111 16.83 18.64 0.05
CA LYS A 111 16.86 17.25 -0.40
C LYS A 111 15.99 17.07 -1.63
N THR A 112 16.39 16.16 -2.50
CA THR A 112 15.57 15.70 -3.63
C THR A 112 14.70 14.51 -3.21
N ALA A 113 13.70 14.15 -4.04
CA ALA A 113 12.88 12.97 -3.78
C ALA A 113 13.73 11.69 -3.72
N ASP A 114 14.76 11.58 -4.57
CA ASP A 114 15.65 10.41 -4.60
C ASP A 114 16.51 10.27 -3.34
N ASP A 115 16.88 11.38 -2.67
CA ASP A 115 17.67 11.36 -1.44
C ASP A 115 16.91 10.78 -0.24
N VAL A 116 15.58 10.88 -0.26
CA VAL A 116 14.69 10.43 0.84
C VAL A 116 13.85 9.22 0.46
N ARG A 117 13.96 8.77 -0.80
CA ARG A 117 13.22 7.60 -1.28
C ARG A 117 13.63 6.35 -0.51
N LEU A 118 12.66 5.74 0.14
CA LEU A 118 12.86 4.53 0.92
C LEU A 118 13.14 3.34 0.00
N LYS A 119 14.19 2.58 0.33
CA LYS A 119 14.52 1.36 -0.40
C LYS A 119 13.57 0.25 0.03
N ILE A 120 12.78 -0.22 -0.92
CA ILE A 120 11.87 -1.33 -0.70
C ILE A 120 12.62 -2.64 -0.88
N GLY A 121 12.52 -3.51 0.12
CA GLY A 121 13.16 -4.81 0.12
C GLY A 121 12.65 -5.72 -1.01
N PHE A 122 13.50 -6.63 -1.48
CA PHE A 122 13.11 -7.62 -2.50
C PHE A 122 11.87 -8.42 -2.11
N GLY A 123 11.71 -8.76 -0.83
CA GLY A 123 10.54 -9.48 -0.32
C GLY A 123 9.23 -8.73 -0.52
N THR A 124 9.22 -7.41 -0.28
CA THR A 124 8.02 -6.57 -0.50
C THR A 124 7.67 -6.47 -1.99
N LYS A 125 8.68 -6.35 -2.86
CA LYS A 125 8.47 -6.38 -4.32
C LYS A 125 7.89 -7.71 -4.77
N LEU A 126 8.44 -8.82 -4.28
CA LEU A 126 7.94 -10.16 -4.59
C LEU A 126 6.49 -10.33 -4.10
N PHE A 127 6.19 -9.90 -2.87
CA PHE A 127 4.84 -9.95 -2.30
C PHE A 127 3.83 -9.14 -3.13
N LYS A 128 4.20 -7.92 -3.56
CA LYS A 128 3.39 -7.10 -4.47
C LYS A 128 3.01 -7.87 -5.74
N TRP A 129 4.00 -8.49 -6.40
CA TRP A 129 3.76 -9.30 -7.61
C TRP A 129 2.88 -10.52 -7.32
N MET A 130 3.08 -11.19 -6.19
CA MET A 130 2.23 -12.32 -5.78
C MET A 130 0.77 -11.89 -5.60
N VAL A 131 0.52 -10.72 -5.02
CA VAL A 131 -0.83 -10.18 -4.83
C VAL A 131 -1.47 -9.79 -6.16
N ILE A 132 -0.76 -9.06 -7.03
CA ILE A 132 -1.26 -8.64 -8.36
C ILE A 132 -1.62 -9.86 -9.21
N MET A 133 -0.76 -10.87 -9.24
CA MET A 133 -0.99 -12.11 -9.98
C MET A 133 -2.00 -13.03 -9.30
N ARG A 134 -2.48 -12.67 -8.11
CA ARG A 134 -3.39 -13.49 -7.28
C ARG A 134 -2.90 -14.93 -7.08
N LEU A 135 -1.57 -15.11 -6.94
CA LEU A 135 -0.95 -16.44 -6.81
C LEU A 135 -1.54 -17.32 -5.70
N PRO A 136 -1.96 -16.79 -4.53
CA PRO A 136 -2.62 -17.61 -3.51
C PRO A 136 -3.89 -18.32 -4.00
N PHE A 137 -4.55 -17.78 -5.03
CA PHE A 137 -5.77 -18.35 -5.59
C PHE A 137 -5.52 -19.38 -6.71
N LEU A 138 -4.27 -19.68 -7.08
CA LEU A 138 -3.94 -20.76 -8.03
C LEU A 138 -4.46 -22.13 -7.58
N SER A 139 -4.69 -22.32 -6.29
CA SER A 139 -5.34 -23.52 -5.76
C SER A 139 -6.70 -23.79 -6.43
N ALA A 140 -7.46 -22.76 -6.78
CA ALA A 140 -8.72 -22.90 -7.51
C ALA A 140 -8.55 -23.48 -8.91
N THR A 141 -7.38 -23.33 -9.52
CA THR A 141 -7.01 -23.92 -10.80
C THR A 141 -6.42 -25.32 -10.62
N PHE A 142 -5.56 -25.51 -9.62
CA PHE A 142 -4.84 -26.77 -9.43
C PHE A 142 -5.72 -27.89 -8.89
N VAL A 143 -6.62 -27.60 -7.94
CA VAL A 143 -7.49 -28.61 -7.32
C VAL A 143 -8.32 -29.36 -8.36
N PRO A 144 -9.06 -28.73 -9.29
CA PRO A 144 -9.85 -29.47 -10.28
C PRO A 144 -8.98 -30.24 -11.29
N ILE A 145 -7.77 -29.74 -11.63
CA ILE A 145 -6.86 -30.44 -12.53
C ILE A 145 -6.36 -31.74 -11.87
N PHE A 146 -5.94 -31.68 -10.61
CA PHE A 146 -5.52 -32.87 -9.87
C PHE A 146 -6.68 -33.81 -9.59
N ALA A 147 -7.87 -33.30 -9.28
CA ALA A 147 -9.05 -34.11 -9.10
C ALA A 147 -9.41 -34.88 -10.40
N GLY A 148 -9.36 -34.22 -11.55
CA GLY A 148 -9.56 -34.87 -12.84
C GLY A 148 -8.54 -35.97 -13.15
N ALA A 149 -7.25 -35.70 -12.87
CA ALA A 149 -6.18 -36.66 -13.01
C ALA A 149 -6.37 -37.89 -12.08
N ALA A 150 -6.79 -37.65 -10.84
CA ALA A 150 -7.07 -38.70 -9.87
C ALA A 150 -8.23 -39.59 -10.33
N VAL A 151 -9.34 -38.98 -10.79
CA VAL A 151 -10.49 -39.74 -11.33
C VAL A 151 -10.08 -40.55 -12.56
N ALA A 152 -9.32 -40.00 -13.49
CA ALA A 152 -8.81 -40.71 -14.65
C ALA A 152 -7.98 -41.94 -14.23
N SER A 153 -7.10 -41.78 -13.23
CA SER A 153 -6.31 -42.87 -12.68
C SER A 153 -7.18 -43.98 -12.05
N MET A 154 -8.23 -43.58 -11.30
CA MET A 154 -9.18 -44.55 -10.70
C MET A 154 -9.97 -45.34 -11.75
N LEU A 155 -10.19 -44.76 -12.92
CA LEU A 155 -10.85 -45.42 -14.06
C LEU A 155 -9.88 -46.28 -14.89
N GLY A 156 -8.62 -46.44 -14.46
CA GLY A 156 -7.62 -47.27 -15.12
C GLY A 156 -6.83 -46.58 -16.24
N TYR A 157 -7.00 -45.27 -16.43
CA TYR A 157 -6.21 -44.51 -17.41
C TYR A 157 -4.83 -44.18 -16.85
N VAL A 158 -3.81 -44.23 -17.71
CA VAL A 158 -2.45 -43.81 -17.35
C VAL A 158 -2.33 -42.29 -17.42
N VAL A 159 -2.06 -41.65 -16.29
CA VAL A 159 -1.81 -40.20 -16.24
C VAL A 159 -0.39 -39.91 -16.71
N SER A 160 -0.26 -39.16 -17.80
CA SER A 160 1.03 -38.70 -18.32
C SER A 160 1.49 -37.45 -17.55
N TRP A 161 2.55 -37.59 -16.77
CA TRP A 161 3.12 -36.49 -15.96
C TRP A 161 3.54 -35.27 -16.79
N PRO A 162 4.17 -35.40 -17.99
CA PRO A 162 4.49 -34.25 -18.82
C PRO A 162 3.25 -33.46 -19.26
N TRP A 163 2.19 -34.17 -19.68
CA TRP A 163 0.93 -33.52 -20.08
C TRP A 163 0.20 -32.87 -18.89
N LEU A 164 0.23 -33.50 -17.72
CA LEU A 164 -0.30 -32.91 -16.49
C LEU A 164 0.45 -31.64 -16.14
N GLY A 165 1.78 -31.64 -16.22
CA GLY A 165 2.61 -30.46 -16.00
C GLY A 165 2.29 -29.32 -16.98
N LEU A 166 2.11 -29.64 -18.26
CA LEU A 166 1.72 -28.68 -19.28
C LEU A 166 0.33 -28.12 -19.03
N THR A 167 -0.62 -28.92 -18.58
CA THR A 167 -1.99 -28.50 -18.21
C THR A 167 -1.95 -27.53 -17.01
N LEU A 168 -1.16 -27.84 -15.98
CA LEU A 168 -0.97 -26.95 -14.82
C LEU A 168 -0.33 -25.62 -15.22
N LEU A 169 0.67 -25.66 -16.10
CA LEU A 169 1.31 -24.45 -16.61
C LEU A 169 0.31 -23.59 -17.40
N ALA A 170 -0.41 -24.19 -18.34
CA ALA A 170 -1.42 -23.48 -19.15
C ALA A 170 -2.53 -22.90 -18.27
N GLY A 171 -3.05 -23.65 -17.31
CA GLY A 171 -4.04 -23.18 -16.35
C GLY A 171 -3.51 -22.02 -15.49
N SER A 172 -2.25 -22.09 -15.06
CA SER A 172 -1.61 -20.99 -14.31
C SER A 172 -1.49 -19.71 -15.13
N LEU A 173 -1.02 -19.82 -16.37
CA LEU A 173 -0.88 -18.69 -17.27
C LEU A 173 -2.24 -18.04 -17.58
N LEU A 174 -3.27 -18.83 -17.80
CA LEU A 174 -4.62 -18.35 -18.02
C LEU A 174 -5.16 -17.63 -16.78
N HIS A 175 -4.98 -18.21 -15.60
CA HIS A 175 -5.38 -17.62 -14.32
C HIS A 175 -4.71 -16.26 -14.08
N ILE A 176 -3.39 -16.20 -14.23
CA ILE A 176 -2.62 -14.96 -14.07
C ILE A 176 -3.05 -13.92 -15.09
N GLY A 177 -3.15 -14.29 -16.37
CA GLY A 177 -3.54 -13.41 -17.46
C GLY A 177 -4.93 -12.81 -17.25
N THR A 178 -5.91 -13.61 -16.85
CA THR A 178 -7.28 -13.15 -16.57
C THR A 178 -7.31 -12.16 -15.41
N ASN A 179 -6.62 -12.46 -14.30
CA ASN A 179 -6.61 -11.57 -13.14
C ASN A 179 -5.90 -10.25 -13.45
N THR A 180 -4.75 -10.29 -14.16
CA THR A 180 -4.04 -9.07 -14.55
C THR A 180 -4.87 -8.21 -15.51
N SER A 181 -5.62 -8.84 -16.43
CA SER A 181 -6.52 -8.12 -17.34
C SER A 181 -7.69 -7.47 -16.57
N ASN A 182 -8.31 -8.18 -15.62
CA ASN A 182 -9.38 -7.62 -14.82
C ASN A 182 -8.88 -6.39 -14.03
N ASP A 183 -7.73 -6.50 -13.37
CA ASP A 183 -7.17 -5.36 -12.64
C ASP A 183 -6.84 -4.16 -13.56
N TYR A 184 -6.52 -4.40 -14.84
CA TYR A 184 -6.27 -3.34 -15.82
C TYR A 184 -7.57 -2.62 -16.27
N PHE A 185 -8.69 -3.34 -16.38
CA PHE A 185 -9.97 -2.77 -16.86
C PHE A 185 -10.85 -2.24 -15.73
N ASP A 186 -10.57 -2.57 -14.47
CA ASP A 186 -11.31 -2.08 -13.29
C ASP A 186 -10.84 -0.67 -12.84
N TYR A 187 -9.83 -0.08 -13.55
CA TYR A 187 -9.33 1.28 -13.34
C TYR A 187 -9.94 2.25 -14.40
#